data_a333fa0203a7abdf4d2fcec810cb560a
#
_entry.id   a333fa0203a7abdf4d2fcec810cb560a
#
_cell.length_a   1.000
_cell.length_b   1.000
_cell.length_c   1.000
_cell.angle_alpha   90.00
_cell.angle_beta   90.00
_cell.angle_gamma   90.00
#
_symmetry.space_group_name_H-M   'P 1'
#
loop_
_entity.id
_entity.type
_entity.pdbx_description
1 polymer ?
#
loop_
_entity_poly.entity_id
_entity_poly.type
_entity_poly.pdbx_seq_one_letter_code
_entity_poly.pdbx_strand_id
1 'polypeptide(L)'
;MLRDGPLGEGSAQWFVDADHSQHYFTIFEARTDVHDQLRAIAAFDVVANNTDRKSGHVLIDGEGRVWGIDNGLCFSEEFKLRTVVWEFGGEPLPDALRGAIASIADAVPDDVAELLADDEVAALAERARLLADGGTFPVDPSGRRYPWPLV
;
A
#
# COMPACT_ATOMS: atom_id res chain seq x y z
N MET A 1 -16.06 -1.14 -6.23
CA MET A 1 -17.31 -1.91 -6.10
C MET A 1 -17.58 -2.66 -7.40
N LEU A 2 -18.19 -3.83 -7.30
CA LEU A 2 -18.62 -4.58 -8.49
C LEU A 2 -19.91 -3.97 -9.07
N ARG A 3 -20.02 -3.95 -10.38
CA ARG A 3 -21.18 -3.43 -11.14
C ARG A 3 -21.40 -4.23 -12.40
N ASP A 4 -22.66 -4.45 -12.74
CA ASP A 4 -23.03 -4.94 -14.06
C ASP A 4 -22.88 -3.84 -15.10
N GLY A 5 -22.18 -4.14 -16.17
CA GLY A 5 -21.94 -3.25 -17.29
C GLY A 5 -22.32 -3.88 -18.63
N PRO A 6 -22.24 -3.16 -19.74
CA PRO A 6 -22.63 -3.68 -21.07
C PRO A 6 -21.80 -4.86 -21.55
N LEU A 7 -20.65 -5.12 -20.94
CA LEU A 7 -19.76 -6.25 -21.26
C LEU A 7 -19.75 -7.32 -20.16
N GLY A 8 -20.69 -7.28 -19.21
CA GLY A 8 -20.76 -8.16 -18.03
C GLY A 8 -20.36 -7.45 -16.74
N GLU A 9 -20.19 -8.25 -15.67
CA GLU A 9 -19.75 -7.73 -14.37
C GLU A 9 -18.32 -7.20 -14.45
N GLY A 10 -18.10 -6.04 -13.83
CA GLY A 10 -16.81 -5.39 -13.76
C GLY A 10 -16.64 -4.56 -12.50
N SER A 11 -15.43 -4.06 -12.26
CA SER A 11 -15.13 -3.17 -11.15
C SER A 11 -15.30 -1.70 -11.54
N ALA A 12 -15.89 -0.92 -10.63
CA ALA A 12 -15.93 0.54 -10.74
C ALA A 12 -15.09 1.13 -9.60
N GLN A 13 -14.14 2.00 -9.96
CA GLN A 13 -13.29 2.72 -9.02
C GLN A 13 -13.64 4.22 -9.05
N TRP A 14 -13.38 4.90 -7.94
CA TRP A 14 -13.49 6.35 -7.91
C TRP A 14 -12.42 6.96 -8.81
N PHE A 15 -12.82 7.86 -9.70
CA PHE A 15 -11.86 8.63 -10.50
C PHE A 15 -11.21 9.70 -9.61
N VAL A 16 -9.88 9.69 -9.56
CA VAL A 16 -9.10 10.72 -8.85
C VAL A 16 -8.68 11.77 -9.88
N ASP A 17 -9.15 13.01 -9.69
CA ASP A 17 -8.71 14.16 -10.49
C ASP A 17 -7.33 14.60 -9.97
N ALA A 18 -6.29 13.99 -10.52
CA ALA A 18 -4.92 14.15 -10.11
C ALA A 18 -4.06 14.79 -11.20
N ASP A 19 -2.94 15.38 -10.81
CA ASP A 19 -1.90 15.80 -11.74
C ASP A 19 -1.12 14.58 -12.25
N HIS A 20 -1.51 14.07 -13.41
CA HIS A 20 -0.89 12.89 -14.04
C HIS A 20 0.55 13.13 -14.54
N SER A 21 1.09 14.34 -14.44
CA SER A 21 2.51 14.58 -14.68
C SER A 21 3.38 14.22 -13.46
N GLN A 22 2.76 14.02 -12.30
CA GLN A 22 3.42 13.62 -11.06
C GLN A 22 3.27 12.12 -10.81
N HIS A 23 4.24 11.56 -10.13
CA HIS A 23 4.29 10.18 -9.70
C HIS A 23 5.10 10.08 -8.40
N TYR A 24 5.15 8.93 -7.77
CA TYR A 24 5.78 8.74 -6.46
C TYR A 24 7.11 9.50 -6.29
N PHE A 25 8.06 9.33 -7.19
CA PHE A 25 9.39 9.95 -7.05
C PHE A 25 9.34 11.48 -7.09
N THR A 26 8.59 12.05 -8.02
CA THR A 26 8.44 13.52 -8.10
C THR A 26 7.68 14.09 -6.90
N ILE A 27 6.66 13.37 -6.41
CA ILE A 27 5.91 13.75 -5.21
C ILE A 27 6.83 13.68 -3.98
N PHE A 28 7.59 12.59 -3.83
CA PHE A 28 8.51 12.41 -2.71
C PHE A 28 9.55 13.53 -2.64
N GLU A 29 10.18 13.88 -3.78
CA GLU A 29 11.20 14.93 -3.86
C GLU A 29 10.66 16.32 -3.62
N ALA A 30 9.48 16.65 -4.18
CA ALA A 30 8.95 18.01 -4.19
C ALA A 30 8.02 18.35 -3.03
N ARG A 31 7.41 17.34 -2.37
CA ARG A 31 6.29 17.51 -1.44
C ARG A 31 6.55 16.84 -0.10
N THR A 32 7.49 17.38 0.67
CA THR A 32 7.79 16.86 2.03
C THR A 32 6.62 16.97 3.01
N ASP A 33 5.68 17.88 2.74
CA ASP A 33 4.44 18.07 3.50
C ASP A 33 3.48 16.86 3.43
N VAL A 34 3.62 16.00 2.42
CA VAL A 34 2.78 14.79 2.27
C VAL A 34 3.51 13.49 2.63
N HIS A 35 4.73 13.54 3.15
CA HIS A 35 5.51 12.35 3.48
C HIS A 35 4.79 11.41 4.45
N ASP A 36 3.95 11.91 5.37
CA ASP A 36 3.17 11.04 6.27
C ASP A 36 2.12 10.24 5.50
N GLN A 37 1.55 10.80 4.43
CA GLN A 37 0.64 10.06 3.56
C GLN A 37 1.40 8.99 2.73
N LEU A 38 2.62 9.30 2.28
CA LEU A 38 3.48 8.33 1.59
C LEU A 38 3.93 7.21 2.53
N ARG A 39 4.22 7.50 3.82
CA ARG A 39 4.49 6.49 4.85
C ARG A 39 3.29 5.54 5.05
N ALA A 40 2.06 6.06 4.99
CA ALA A 40 0.87 5.22 5.07
C ALA A 40 0.76 4.27 3.87
N ILE A 41 1.10 4.71 2.66
CA ILE A 41 1.17 3.84 1.47
C ILE A 41 2.27 2.78 1.63
N ALA A 42 3.47 3.16 2.12
CA ALA A 42 4.55 2.21 2.39
C ALA A 42 4.11 1.11 3.37
N ALA A 43 3.46 1.49 4.46
CA ALA A 43 2.93 0.55 5.45
C ALA A 43 1.83 -0.35 4.85
N PHE A 44 0.91 0.22 4.07
CA PHE A 44 -0.12 -0.54 3.36
C PHE A 44 0.51 -1.59 2.44
N ASP A 45 1.49 -1.21 1.62
CA ASP A 45 2.14 -2.13 0.69
C ASP A 45 2.79 -3.33 1.41
N VAL A 46 3.40 -3.10 2.58
CA VAL A 46 4.00 -4.16 3.41
C VAL A 46 2.92 -5.08 3.98
N VAL A 47 1.90 -4.51 4.63
CA VAL A 47 0.85 -5.26 5.32
C VAL A 47 -0.02 -6.02 4.30
N ALA A 48 -0.43 -5.35 3.23
CA ALA A 48 -1.21 -5.96 2.15
C ALA A 48 -0.38 -6.85 1.21
N ASN A 49 0.97 -6.89 1.35
CA ASN A 49 1.87 -7.63 0.48
C ASN A 49 1.67 -7.25 -1.00
N ASN A 50 1.69 -5.95 -1.29
CA ASN A 50 1.49 -5.45 -2.65
C ASN A 50 2.65 -5.90 -3.56
N THR A 51 2.32 -6.54 -4.68
CA THR A 51 3.32 -7.13 -5.57
C THR A 51 3.65 -6.27 -6.79
N ASP A 52 3.03 -5.08 -6.93
CA ASP A 52 3.21 -4.23 -8.13
C ASP A 52 2.97 -2.72 -7.87
N ARG A 53 3.42 -2.18 -6.74
CA ARG A 53 3.34 -0.72 -6.50
C ARG A 53 4.33 0.02 -7.39
N LYS A 54 3.87 0.52 -8.54
CA LYS A 54 4.63 1.39 -9.43
C LYS A 54 4.56 2.85 -9.01
N SER A 55 5.48 3.67 -9.50
CA SER A 55 5.49 5.09 -9.19
C SER A 55 4.22 5.82 -9.69
N GLY A 56 3.70 5.44 -10.85
CA GLY A 56 2.45 5.97 -11.40
C GLY A 56 1.18 5.52 -10.66
N HIS A 57 1.27 4.56 -9.73
CA HIS A 57 0.16 4.16 -8.87
C HIS A 57 0.03 5.02 -7.60
N VAL A 58 0.87 6.05 -7.46
CA VAL A 58 0.78 7.06 -6.40
C VAL A 58 0.43 8.40 -7.04
N LEU A 59 -0.78 8.88 -6.76
CA LEU A 59 -1.33 10.10 -7.32
C LEU A 59 -1.42 11.18 -6.23
N ILE A 60 -1.40 12.44 -6.64
CA ILE A 60 -1.68 13.58 -5.77
C ILE A 60 -2.75 14.46 -6.42
N ASP A 61 -3.79 14.81 -5.66
CA ASP A 61 -4.86 15.69 -6.14
C ASP A 61 -4.54 17.17 -5.88
N GLY A 62 -5.41 18.04 -6.39
CA GLY A 62 -5.26 19.51 -6.24
C GLY A 62 -5.35 20.01 -4.81
N GLU A 63 -5.85 19.21 -3.86
CA GLU A 63 -5.91 19.51 -2.43
C GLU A 63 -4.67 19.00 -1.67
N GLY A 64 -3.74 18.35 -2.36
CA GLY A 64 -2.53 17.75 -1.75
C GLY A 64 -2.80 16.42 -1.06
N ARG A 65 -3.89 15.74 -1.38
CA ARG A 65 -4.19 14.41 -0.88
C ARG A 65 -3.52 13.37 -1.76
N VAL A 66 -2.84 12.42 -1.12
CA VAL A 66 -2.13 11.34 -1.83
C VAL A 66 -3.02 10.09 -1.88
N TRP A 67 -3.04 9.46 -3.04
CA TRP A 67 -3.86 8.29 -3.34
C TRP A 67 -2.98 7.14 -3.85
N GLY A 68 -3.12 5.96 -3.24
CA GLY A 68 -2.58 4.72 -3.80
C GLY A 68 -3.65 4.01 -4.61
N ILE A 69 -3.41 3.81 -5.89
CA ILE A 69 -4.34 3.13 -6.80
C ILE A 69 -3.78 1.78 -7.26
N ASP A 70 -4.58 1.02 -8.00
CA ASP A 70 -4.20 -0.28 -8.60
C ASP A 70 -3.65 -1.28 -7.56
N ASN A 71 -4.49 -1.58 -6.55
CA ASN A 71 -4.15 -2.50 -5.47
C ASN A 71 -4.62 -3.95 -5.75
N GLY A 72 -4.84 -4.31 -7.02
CA GLY A 72 -5.42 -5.61 -7.40
C GLY A 72 -4.49 -6.81 -7.19
N LEU A 73 -3.19 -6.59 -6.95
CA LEU A 73 -2.20 -7.65 -6.73
C LEU A 73 -1.68 -7.65 -5.29
N CYS A 74 -2.63 -7.70 -4.33
CA CYS A 74 -2.37 -7.70 -2.90
C CYS A 74 -2.85 -9.00 -2.25
N PHE A 75 -2.53 -9.16 -0.98
CA PHE A 75 -3.04 -10.14 -0.02
C PHE A 75 -2.57 -11.60 -0.18
N SER A 76 -1.73 -11.94 -1.17
CA SER A 76 -1.15 -13.30 -1.24
C SER A 76 -0.58 -13.71 0.12
N GLU A 77 -0.80 -14.98 0.51
CA GLU A 77 -0.22 -15.57 1.71
C GLU A 77 1.31 -15.65 1.62
N GLU A 78 1.82 -15.92 0.44
CA GLU A 78 3.24 -15.98 0.14
C GLU A 78 3.84 -14.58 0.03
N PHE A 79 4.92 -14.29 0.76
CA PHE A 79 5.54 -12.96 0.75
C PHE A 79 6.19 -12.63 -0.60
N LYS A 80 5.61 -11.68 -1.32
CA LYS A 80 6.00 -11.28 -2.68
C LYS A 80 6.12 -9.76 -2.87
N LEU A 81 6.25 -8.99 -1.80
CA LEU A 81 6.28 -7.52 -1.83
C LEU A 81 7.19 -6.98 -2.92
N ARG A 82 6.63 -6.12 -3.79
CA ARG A 82 7.34 -5.28 -4.76
C ARG A 82 6.72 -3.89 -4.76
N THR A 83 7.49 -2.93 -4.33
CA THR A 83 7.07 -1.54 -4.24
C THR A 83 8.20 -0.61 -4.65
N VAL A 84 7.86 0.59 -5.09
CA VAL A 84 8.83 1.68 -5.27
C VAL A 84 9.04 2.48 -4.00
N VAL A 85 8.24 2.28 -2.95
CA VAL A 85 8.21 3.13 -1.74
C VAL A 85 9.18 2.60 -0.68
N TRP A 86 10.49 2.70 -0.94
CA TRP A 86 11.54 2.21 -0.05
C TRP A 86 12.29 3.30 0.71
N GLU A 87 12.08 4.58 0.39
CA GLU A 87 12.83 5.72 0.92
C GLU A 87 12.69 5.88 2.43
N PHE A 88 11.60 5.38 3.02
CA PHE A 88 11.38 5.39 4.47
C PHE A 88 12.04 4.21 5.20
N GLY A 89 12.73 3.32 4.49
CA GLY A 89 13.35 2.12 5.07
C GLY A 89 14.29 2.44 6.23
N GLY A 90 14.04 1.78 7.39
CA GLY A 90 14.77 2.02 8.63
C GLY A 90 14.25 3.18 9.49
N GLU A 91 13.37 4.04 8.99
CA GLU A 91 12.73 5.06 9.80
C GLU A 91 11.75 4.43 10.80
N PRO A 92 11.58 5.03 12.00
CA PRO A 92 10.56 4.58 12.94
C PRO A 92 9.15 4.81 12.37
N LEU A 93 8.24 3.87 12.64
CA LEU A 93 6.83 4.05 12.34
C LEU A 93 6.25 5.17 13.21
N PRO A 94 5.51 6.14 12.64
CA PRO A 94 4.74 7.09 13.45
C PRO A 94 3.78 6.36 14.38
N ASP A 95 3.64 6.81 15.64
CA ASP A 95 2.85 6.13 16.68
C ASP A 95 1.40 5.83 16.23
N ALA A 96 0.76 6.81 15.60
CA ALA A 96 -0.62 6.64 15.10
C ALA A 96 -0.71 5.54 14.03
N LEU A 97 0.26 5.48 13.12
CA LEU A 97 0.32 4.47 12.06
C LEU A 97 0.62 3.09 12.65
N ARG A 98 1.57 3.02 13.60
CA ARG A 98 1.89 1.79 14.33
C ARG A 98 0.69 1.24 15.08
N GLY A 99 -0.08 2.10 15.75
CA GLY A 99 -1.30 1.71 16.45
C GLY A 99 -2.39 1.18 15.50
N ALA A 100 -2.57 1.81 14.34
CA ALA A 100 -3.50 1.33 13.32
C ALA A 100 -3.08 -0.04 12.76
N ILE A 101 -1.79 -0.26 12.51
CA ILE A 101 -1.25 -1.54 12.05
C ILE A 101 -1.44 -2.62 13.12
N ALA A 102 -1.18 -2.31 14.40
CA ALA A 102 -1.39 -3.24 15.51
C ALA A 102 -2.87 -3.66 15.61
N SER A 103 -3.80 -2.75 15.38
CA SER A 103 -5.23 -3.09 15.36
C SER A 103 -5.59 -4.12 14.28
N ILE A 104 -4.94 -4.07 13.10
CA ILE A 104 -5.11 -5.07 12.04
C ILE A 104 -4.50 -6.42 12.48
N ALA A 105 -3.38 -6.39 13.19
CA ALA A 105 -2.74 -7.59 13.72
C ALA A 105 -3.61 -8.31 14.76
N ASP A 106 -4.36 -7.53 15.57
CA ASP A 106 -5.28 -8.07 16.59
C ASP A 106 -6.56 -8.61 15.96
N ALA A 107 -7.11 -7.90 14.97
CA ALA A 107 -8.30 -8.31 14.25
C ALA A 107 -8.33 -7.68 12.84
N VAL A 108 -8.27 -8.53 11.82
CA VAL A 108 -8.54 -8.09 10.44
C VAL A 108 -10.02 -7.67 10.35
N PRO A 109 -10.34 -6.48 9.78
CA PRO A 109 -11.73 -6.05 9.63
C PRO A 109 -12.60 -7.06 8.88
N ASP A 110 -13.81 -7.30 9.36
CA ASP A 110 -14.71 -8.35 8.83
C ASP A 110 -14.97 -8.16 7.32
N ASP A 111 -15.16 -6.92 6.86
CA ASP A 111 -15.42 -6.58 5.45
C ASP A 111 -14.20 -6.88 4.53
N VAL A 112 -13.01 -6.97 5.09
CA VAL A 112 -11.81 -7.43 4.38
C VAL A 112 -11.68 -8.95 4.48
N ALA A 113 -11.86 -9.50 5.68
CA ALA A 113 -11.73 -10.94 5.93
C ALA A 113 -12.74 -11.78 5.11
N GLU A 114 -13.97 -11.28 4.91
CA GLU A 114 -14.98 -11.94 4.08
C GLU A 114 -14.61 -12.07 2.58
N LEU A 115 -13.63 -11.29 2.12
CA LEU A 115 -13.17 -11.28 0.72
C LEU A 115 -11.90 -12.09 0.49
N LEU A 116 -11.28 -12.60 1.55
CA LEU A 116 -9.99 -13.29 1.54
C LEU A 116 -10.15 -14.75 1.99
N ALA A 117 -9.22 -15.59 1.59
CA ALA A 117 -9.12 -16.94 2.14
C ALA A 117 -8.52 -16.91 3.56
N ASP A 118 -8.77 -17.93 4.36
CA ASP A 118 -8.32 -18.00 5.77
C ASP A 118 -6.80 -17.85 5.92
N ASP A 119 -6.01 -18.39 4.99
CA ASP A 119 -4.55 -18.31 4.96
C ASP A 119 -4.08 -16.89 4.55
N GLU A 120 -4.80 -16.20 3.66
CA GLU A 120 -4.53 -14.80 3.30
C GLU A 120 -4.82 -13.88 4.50
N VAL A 121 -5.93 -14.10 5.23
CA VAL A 121 -6.27 -13.36 6.46
C VAL A 121 -5.19 -13.57 7.52
N ALA A 122 -4.78 -14.81 7.75
CA ALA A 122 -3.73 -15.14 8.72
C ALA A 122 -2.39 -14.49 8.35
N ALA A 123 -2.01 -14.50 7.07
CA ALA A 123 -0.79 -13.89 6.58
C ALA A 123 -0.83 -12.36 6.66
N LEU A 124 -1.99 -11.74 6.42
CA LEU A 124 -2.21 -10.30 6.57
C LEU A 124 -1.99 -9.88 8.04
N ALA A 125 -2.64 -10.56 8.98
CA ALA A 125 -2.50 -10.31 10.42
C ALA A 125 -1.04 -10.49 10.89
N GLU A 126 -0.35 -11.52 10.40
CA GLU A 126 1.05 -11.78 10.76
C GLU A 126 1.98 -10.68 10.23
N ARG A 127 1.82 -10.24 8.98
CA ARG A 127 2.60 -9.11 8.42
C ARG A 127 2.37 -7.82 9.20
N ALA A 128 1.11 -7.55 9.57
CA ALA A 128 0.78 -6.40 10.41
C ALA A 128 1.46 -6.48 11.78
N ARG A 129 1.44 -7.66 12.43
CA ARG A 129 2.11 -7.89 13.72
C ARG A 129 3.61 -7.66 13.61
N LEU A 130 4.28 -8.28 12.64
CA LEU A 130 5.72 -8.15 12.43
C LEU A 130 6.13 -6.69 12.19
N LEU A 131 5.34 -5.93 11.43
CA LEU A 131 5.62 -4.53 11.17
C LEU A 131 5.42 -3.67 12.42
N ALA A 132 4.33 -3.86 13.16
CA ALA A 132 4.05 -3.12 14.39
C ALA A 132 5.08 -3.41 15.50
N ASP A 133 5.45 -4.68 15.69
CA ASP A 133 6.44 -5.10 16.68
C ASP A 133 7.84 -4.62 16.33
N GLY A 134 8.22 -4.66 15.06
CA GLY A 134 9.48 -4.14 14.54
C GLY A 134 9.64 -2.62 14.73
N GLY A 135 8.53 -1.89 14.67
CA GLY A 135 8.47 -0.46 14.93
C GLY A 135 9.21 0.43 13.92
N THR A 136 9.71 -0.14 12.84
CA THR A 136 10.43 0.57 11.77
C THR A 136 9.96 0.08 10.40
N PHE A 137 10.05 0.94 9.40
CA PHE A 137 9.83 0.50 8.01
C PHE A 137 10.91 -0.49 7.57
N PRO A 138 10.54 -1.57 6.86
CA PRO A 138 11.52 -2.53 6.37
C PRO A 138 12.43 -1.91 5.30
N VAL A 139 13.63 -2.44 5.20
CA VAL A 139 14.56 -2.17 4.09
C VAL A 139 14.65 -3.37 3.16
N ASP A 140 14.86 -3.13 1.87
CA ASP A 140 15.21 -4.20 0.93
C ASP A 140 16.73 -4.26 0.70
N PRO A 141 17.46 -5.12 1.44
CA PRO A 141 18.92 -5.22 1.28
C PRO A 141 19.33 -5.85 -0.07
N SER A 142 18.38 -6.47 -0.77
CA SER A 142 18.63 -7.10 -2.06
C SER A 142 18.60 -6.14 -3.24
N GLY A 143 17.89 -5.00 -3.10
CA GLY A 143 17.58 -4.06 -4.19
C GLY A 143 16.77 -4.69 -5.34
N ARG A 144 16.08 -5.82 -5.10
CA ARG A 144 15.35 -6.58 -6.13
C ARG A 144 13.84 -6.56 -5.95
N ARG A 145 13.32 -5.92 -4.89
CA ARG A 145 11.88 -5.88 -4.58
C ARG A 145 11.21 -4.65 -5.19
N TYR A 146 11.57 -4.36 -6.43
CA TYR A 146 10.91 -3.34 -7.24
C TYR A 146 10.01 -3.99 -8.28
N PRO A 147 8.86 -3.39 -8.61
CA PRO A 147 8.04 -3.82 -9.74
C PRO A 147 8.75 -3.50 -11.05
N TRP A 148 8.37 -4.15 -12.14
CA TRP A 148 8.85 -3.83 -13.47
C TRP A 148 7.66 -3.69 -14.44
N PRO A 149 7.59 -2.60 -15.22
CA PRO A 149 8.42 -1.39 -15.15
C PRO A 149 8.18 -0.60 -13.85
N LEU A 150 9.08 0.36 -13.53
CA LEU A 150 8.98 1.20 -12.32
C LEU A 150 7.86 2.24 -12.41
N VAL A 151 7.53 2.67 -13.65
CA VAL A 151 6.53 3.70 -13.97
C VAL A 151 5.50 3.12 -14.92
#